data_3e0e5e3430b8183b3d55d0491ee56822
#
_entry.id   3e0e5e3430b8183b3d55d0491ee56822
#
_cell.length_a   1.000
_cell.length_b   1.000
_cell.length_c   1.000
_cell.angle_alpha   90.00
_cell.angle_beta   90.00
_cell.angle_gamma   90.00
#
_symmetry.space_group_name_H-M   'P 1'
#
loop_
_entity.id
_entity.type
_entity.pdbx_description
1 polymer ?
#
loop_
_entity_poly.entity_id
_entity_poly.type
_entity_poly.pdbx_seq_one_letter_code
_entity_poly.pdbx_strand_id
1 'polypeptide(L)'
;MTNEPLDYLKRLGESGDGPHDIARAALMLAALDHPRRPVASYLSHLSEIEETMRAESAMILRVGDGARALVELLAGRLGYDGDRMDYDDARNADMMAVVDRRRGLPVALGILYMHAARAAGMLASGLNTQSHFVLRLSHRGDDLTIDPFHGGQAIDREHLPVELRPDDRGLAQPVSDTDVLLRLQNNLKMRALGAGDGERALELTRRMVLVAPSRPDLWFDLARLNEAVGVLGAARDAYEKCLDRAPSGQALHNEAAILLSQLKRRLN
;
A
#
# COMPACT_ATOMS: atom_id res chain seq x y z
N MET A 1 8.53 1.14 26.89
CA MET A 1 9.07 0.73 25.56
C MET A 1 8.39 1.58 24.52
N THR A 2 9.13 2.39 23.78
CA THR A 2 8.61 3.17 22.66
C THR A 2 8.08 2.22 21.61
N ASN A 3 6.82 2.42 21.17
CA ASN A 3 6.25 1.62 20.08
C ASN A 3 6.74 2.23 18.74
N GLU A 4 8.00 1.95 18.40
CA GLU A 4 8.67 2.48 17.22
C GLU A 4 7.82 2.39 15.92
N PRO A 5 7.15 1.25 15.61
CA PRO A 5 6.30 1.16 14.43
C PRO A 5 5.15 2.15 14.45
N LEU A 6 4.44 2.28 15.57
CA LEU A 6 3.31 3.19 15.69
C LEU A 6 3.72 4.65 15.56
N ASP A 7 4.83 5.04 16.21
CA ASP A 7 5.34 6.40 16.17
C ASP A 7 5.88 6.77 14.78
N TYR A 8 6.48 5.80 14.07
CA TYR A 8 6.89 5.98 12.67
C TYR A 8 5.68 6.25 11.77
N LEU A 9 4.63 5.42 11.87
CA LEU A 9 3.44 5.54 11.04
C LEU A 9 2.65 6.83 11.30
N LYS A 10 2.62 7.32 12.55
CA LYS A 10 2.03 8.62 12.87
C LYS A 10 2.75 9.76 12.14
N ARG A 11 4.08 9.81 12.25
CA ARG A 11 4.88 10.82 11.54
C ARG A 11 4.71 10.75 10.03
N LEU A 12 4.61 9.52 9.48
CA LEU A 12 4.35 9.32 8.06
C LEU A 12 2.99 9.93 7.65
N GLY A 13 1.92 9.66 8.41
CA GLY A 13 0.60 10.24 8.13
C GLY A 13 0.55 11.77 8.26
N GLU A 14 1.37 12.36 9.13
CA GLU A 14 1.52 13.82 9.28
C GLU A 14 2.26 14.45 8.10
N SER A 15 3.11 13.70 7.38
CA SER A 15 3.89 14.21 6.23
C SER A 15 3.11 14.25 4.90
N GLY A 16 1.88 13.71 4.85
CA GLY A 16 1.03 13.71 3.65
C GLY A 16 1.36 12.58 2.66
N ASP A 17 1.08 12.80 1.37
CA ASP A 17 1.06 11.72 0.35
C ASP A 17 2.44 11.25 -0.18
N GLY A 18 3.50 11.76 0.36
CA GLY A 18 4.84 11.27 0.02
C GLY A 18 5.59 12.13 -1.00
N PRO A 19 6.77 11.72 -1.45
CA PRO A 19 7.32 10.35 -1.47
C PRO A 19 7.77 9.84 -0.09
N HIS A 20 7.57 8.54 0.16
CA HIS A 20 7.92 7.88 1.40
C HIS A 20 8.98 6.80 1.20
N ASP A 21 9.68 6.41 2.30
CA ASP A 21 10.34 5.10 2.37
C ASP A 21 9.24 4.03 2.49
N ILE A 22 8.68 3.68 1.32
CA ILE A 22 7.46 2.86 1.23
C ILE A 22 7.68 1.44 1.74
N ALA A 23 8.88 0.86 1.53
CA ALA A 23 9.18 -0.49 1.99
C ALA A 23 9.33 -0.53 3.52
N ARG A 24 9.97 0.47 4.10
CA ARG A 24 10.04 0.62 5.56
C ARG A 24 8.66 0.84 6.15
N ALA A 25 7.83 1.70 5.55
CA ALA A 25 6.46 1.93 6.01
C ALA A 25 5.62 0.65 6.01
N ALA A 26 5.72 -0.16 4.95
CA ALA A 26 5.04 -1.45 4.86
C ALA A 26 5.54 -2.46 5.90
N LEU A 27 6.84 -2.48 6.21
CA LEU A 27 7.39 -3.27 7.32
C LEU A 27 6.90 -2.80 8.68
N MET A 28 6.78 -1.47 8.92
CA MET A 28 6.24 -0.95 10.17
C MET A 28 4.76 -1.31 10.35
N LEU A 29 3.97 -1.32 9.26
CA LEU A 29 2.59 -1.82 9.29
C LEU A 29 2.52 -3.30 9.67
N ALA A 30 3.37 -4.15 9.08
CA ALA A 30 3.45 -5.57 9.40
C ALA A 30 3.93 -5.81 10.85
N ALA A 31 4.88 -5.02 11.35
CA ALA A 31 5.42 -5.15 12.69
C ALA A 31 4.37 -4.97 13.80
N LEU A 32 3.28 -4.24 13.54
CA LEU A 32 2.16 -4.13 14.48
C LEU A 32 1.47 -5.48 14.75
N ASP A 33 1.55 -6.42 13.80
CA ASP A 33 1.04 -7.79 13.95
C ASP A 33 2.06 -8.74 14.58
N HIS A 34 3.33 -8.36 14.57
CA HIS A 34 4.45 -9.20 15.01
C HIS A 34 5.27 -8.55 16.14
N PRO A 35 4.68 -8.17 17.29
CA PRO A 35 5.35 -7.39 18.33
C PRO A 35 6.55 -8.10 18.97
N ARG A 36 6.71 -9.42 18.76
CA ARG A 36 7.83 -10.22 19.26
C ARG A 36 8.94 -10.43 18.22
N ARG A 37 8.73 -10.00 16.98
CA ARG A 37 9.71 -10.18 15.90
C ARG A 37 10.52 -8.91 15.72
N PRO A 38 11.87 -9.00 15.75
CA PRO A 38 12.72 -7.82 15.58
C PRO A 38 12.60 -7.30 14.13
N VAL A 39 12.24 -6.02 13.99
CA VAL A 39 12.15 -5.37 12.67
C VAL A 39 13.54 -5.19 12.04
N ALA A 40 14.58 -5.12 12.85
CA ALA A 40 15.94 -4.80 12.42
C ALA A 40 16.45 -5.74 11.30
N SER A 41 16.19 -7.04 11.38
CA SER A 41 16.61 -8.01 10.35
C SER A 41 15.95 -7.76 9.00
N TYR A 42 14.68 -7.33 9.00
CA TYR A 42 13.94 -6.98 7.78
C TYR A 42 14.44 -5.66 7.19
N LEU A 43 14.75 -4.68 8.05
CA LEU A 43 15.36 -3.42 7.59
C LEU A 43 16.76 -3.66 7.00
N SER A 44 17.59 -4.55 7.61
CA SER A 44 18.87 -4.94 7.02
C SER A 44 18.69 -5.56 5.63
N HIS A 45 17.69 -6.41 5.46
CA HIS A 45 17.39 -6.99 4.14
C HIS A 45 16.98 -5.93 3.10
N LEU A 46 16.18 -4.93 3.48
CA LEU A 46 15.89 -3.80 2.59
C LEU A 46 17.16 -3.00 2.25
N SER A 47 18.04 -2.77 3.22
CA SER A 47 19.32 -2.09 2.98
C SER A 47 20.21 -2.87 2.02
N GLU A 48 20.26 -4.19 2.10
CA GLU A 48 21.01 -5.05 1.16
C GLU A 48 20.49 -4.92 -0.28
N ILE A 49 19.14 -4.87 -0.45
CA ILE A 49 18.51 -4.63 -1.75
C ILE A 49 18.91 -3.25 -2.27
N GLU A 50 18.82 -2.23 -1.42
CA GLU A 50 19.13 -0.84 -1.75
C GLU A 50 20.60 -0.68 -2.16
N GLU A 51 21.55 -1.23 -1.38
CA GLU A 51 22.99 -1.18 -1.67
C GLU A 51 23.32 -1.88 -2.99
N THR A 52 22.73 -3.05 -3.23
CA THR A 52 22.93 -3.79 -4.49
C THR A 52 22.46 -2.96 -5.68
N MET A 53 21.24 -2.41 -5.64
CA MET A 53 20.72 -1.61 -6.75
C MET A 53 21.44 -0.28 -6.92
N ARG A 54 21.91 0.33 -5.84
CA ARG A 54 22.74 1.55 -5.90
C ARG A 54 24.08 1.28 -6.61
N ALA A 55 24.69 0.12 -6.36
CA ALA A 55 25.93 -0.27 -7.05
C ALA A 55 25.71 -0.46 -8.58
N GLU A 56 24.54 -0.94 -8.99
CA GLU A 56 24.18 -1.11 -10.40
C GLU A 56 23.81 0.21 -11.11
N SER A 57 23.54 1.29 -10.38
CA SER A 57 22.98 2.55 -10.91
C SER A 57 23.80 3.16 -12.07
N ALA A 58 25.14 3.05 -12.02
CA ALA A 58 26.02 3.57 -13.07
C ALA A 58 25.92 2.83 -14.40
N MET A 59 25.45 1.58 -14.40
CA MET A 59 25.26 0.74 -15.59
C MET A 59 23.87 0.90 -16.20
N ILE A 60 22.94 1.55 -15.50
CA ILE A 60 21.58 1.79 -15.98
C ILE A 60 21.58 3.02 -16.88
N LEU A 61 21.64 2.78 -18.18
CA LEU A 61 21.61 3.83 -19.20
C LEU A 61 20.20 4.10 -19.72
N ARG A 62 19.35 3.07 -19.77
CA ARG A 62 17.95 3.11 -20.20
C ARG A 62 17.05 2.45 -19.16
N VAL A 63 15.78 2.77 -19.19
CA VAL A 63 14.78 2.15 -18.28
C VAL A 63 14.77 0.62 -18.37
N GLY A 64 14.98 0.05 -19.55
CA GLY A 64 15.07 -1.40 -19.75
C GLY A 64 16.28 -2.06 -19.09
N ASP A 65 17.42 -1.35 -18.94
CA ASP A 65 18.57 -1.86 -18.19
C ASP A 65 18.20 -1.98 -16.70
N GLY A 66 17.56 -0.95 -16.16
CA GLY A 66 17.09 -0.96 -14.79
C GLY A 66 16.03 -2.05 -14.51
N ALA A 67 15.09 -2.23 -15.44
CA ALA A 67 14.09 -3.30 -15.32
C ALA A 67 14.76 -4.69 -15.28
N ARG A 68 15.76 -4.95 -16.13
CA ARG A 68 16.54 -6.21 -16.09
C ARG A 68 17.27 -6.39 -14.77
N ALA A 69 17.94 -5.37 -14.27
CA ALA A 69 18.63 -5.42 -12.98
C ALA A 69 17.67 -5.73 -11.82
N LEU A 70 16.47 -5.12 -11.82
CA LEU A 70 15.42 -5.41 -10.84
C LEU A 70 14.95 -6.87 -10.91
N VAL A 71 14.70 -7.39 -12.10
CA VAL A 71 14.29 -8.80 -12.31
C VAL A 71 15.38 -9.75 -11.86
N GLU A 72 16.64 -9.51 -12.25
CA GLU A 72 17.78 -10.33 -11.84
C GLU A 72 17.96 -10.36 -10.32
N LEU A 73 17.86 -9.20 -9.66
CA LEU A 73 18.00 -9.15 -8.21
C LEU A 73 16.79 -9.74 -7.50
N LEU A 74 15.59 -9.23 -7.75
CA LEU A 74 14.41 -9.55 -6.93
C LEU A 74 13.82 -10.92 -7.29
N ALA A 75 13.57 -11.20 -8.55
CA ALA A 75 13.02 -12.49 -8.99
C ALA A 75 14.10 -13.57 -9.11
N GLY A 76 15.26 -13.24 -9.70
CA GLY A 76 16.32 -14.20 -9.95
C GLY A 76 17.08 -14.57 -8.67
N ARG A 77 17.83 -13.65 -8.07
CA ARG A 77 18.72 -13.93 -6.93
C ARG A 77 17.97 -14.10 -5.61
N LEU A 78 16.98 -13.25 -5.33
CA LEU A 78 16.24 -13.27 -4.07
C LEU A 78 14.97 -14.14 -4.11
N GLY A 79 14.51 -14.54 -5.30
CA GLY A 79 13.42 -15.49 -5.49
C GLY A 79 12.02 -14.94 -5.20
N TYR A 80 11.84 -13.62 -5.22
CA TYR A 80 10.51 -13.00 -5.06
C TYR A 80 9.62 -13.26 -6.27
N ASP A 81 8.42 -13.80 -6.04
CA ASP A 81 7.43 -14.09 -7.08
C ASP A 81 6.01 -14.00 -6.52
N GLY A 82 5.02 -13.91 -7.40
CA GLY A 82 3.61 -13.94 -7.02
C GLY A 82 3.20 -15.29 -6.40
N ASP A 83 2.37 -15.24 -5.36
CA ASP A 83 1.76 -16.46 -4.83
C ASP A 83 0.56 -16.86 -5.68
N ARG A 84 0.78 -17.72 -6.66
CA ARG A 84 -0.26 -18.24 -7.55
C ARG A 84 -0.96 -19.47 -6.99
N MET A 85 -0.39 -20.08 -5.93
CA MET A 85 -0.94 -21.30 -5.32
C MET A 85 -2.03 -20.96 -4.30
N ASP A 86 -1.85 -19.87 -3.56
CA ASP A 86 -2.79 -19.40 -2.56
C ASP A 86 -2.83 -17.85 -2.57
N TYR A 87 -3.49 -17.31 -3.57
CA TYR A 87 -3.60 -15.86 -3.77
C TYR A 87 -4.28 -15.16 -2.58
N ASP A 88 -5.24 -15.83 -1.94
CA ASP A 88 -6.04 -15.27 -0.86
C ASP A 88 -5.40 -15.38 0.53
N ASP A 89 -4.25 -16.03 0.66
CA ASP A 89 -3.51 -16.06 1.91
C ASP A 89 -3.18 -14.63 2.39
N ALA A 90 -3.62 -14.29 3.59
CA ALA A 90 -3.37 -12.97 4.18
C ALA A 90 -1.87 -12.65 4.32
N ARG A 91 -1.02 -13.68 4.47
CA ARG A 91 0.45 -13.53 4.51
C ARG A 91 1.04 -12.90 3.26
N ASN A 92 0.33 -12.95 2.14
CA ASN A 92 0.75 -12.32 0.88
C ASN A 92 0.68 -10.78 0.91
N ALA A 93 -0.02 -10.18 1.89
CA ALA A 93 -0.07 -8.75 2.12
C ALA A 93 0.64 -8.32 3.42
N ASP A 94 1.21 -9.25 4.16
CA ASP A 94 2.07 -9.00 5.32
C ASP A 94 3.52 -8.89 4.87
N MET A 95 4.12 -7.70 4.95
CA MET A 95 5.45 -7.46 4.39
C MET A 95 6.56 -8.30 5.07
N MET A 96 6.43 -8.61 6.37
CA MET A 96 7.38 -9.51 7.03
C MET A 96 7.25 -10.94 6.51
N ALA A 97 6.01 -11.42 6.34
CA ALA A 97 5.76 -12.75 5.79
C ALA A 97 6.17 -12.84 4.30
N VAL A 98 5.98 -11.76 3.53
CA VAL A 98 6.43 -11.66 2.14
C VAL A 98 7.96 -11.78 2.06
N VAL A 99 8.69 -11.07 2.93
CA VAL A 99 10.17 -11.17 2.98
C VAL A 99 10.61 -12.58 3.35
N ASP A 100 9.98 -13.23 4.32
CA ASP A 100 10.36 -14.58 4.75
C ASP A 100 10.07 -15.64 3.69
N ARG A 101 8.89 -15.56 3.05
CA ARG A 101 8.38 -16.56 2.12
C ARG A 101 8.81 -16.34 0.67
N ARG A 102 9.28 -15.14 0.35
CA ARG A 102 9.55 -14.69 -1.03
C ARG A 102 8.31 -14.79 -1.93
N ARG A 103 7.14 -14.71 -1.35
CA ARG A 103 5.83 -14.77 -2.03
C ARG A 103 4.93 -13.67 -1.54
N GLY A 104 4.21 -13.01 -2.45
CA GLY A 104 3.33 -11.91 -2.10
C GLY A 104 2.28 -11.56 -3.14
N LEU A 105 1.38 -10.65 -2.76
CA LEU A 105 0.46 -10.00 -3.68
C LEU A 105 1.19 -9.02 -4.61
N PRO A 106 0.56 -8.65 -5.75
CA PRO A 106 1.12 -7.66 -6.68
C PRO A 106 1.58 -6.37 -6.00
N VAL A 107 0.77 -5.83 -5.07
CA VAL A 107 1.10 -4.58 -4.36
C VAL A 107 2.27 -4.76 -3.38
N ALA A 108 2.34 -5.89 -2.67
CA ALA A 108 3.42 -6.15 -1.72
C ALA A 108 4.77 -6.31 -2.43
N LEU A 109 4.79 -7.09 -3.52
CA LEU A 109 5.97 -7.20 -4.39
C LEU A 109 6.30 -5.86 -5.05
N GLY A 110 5.29 -5.13 -5.52
CA GLY A 110 5.45 -3.81 -6.09
C GLY A 110 6.19 -2.84 -5.17
N ILE A 111 5.91 -2.87 -3.87
CA ILE A 111 6.63 -2.05 -2.88
C ILE A 111 8.14 -2.37 -2.87
N LEU A 112 8.53 -3.66 -2.95
CA LEU A 112 9.95 -4.05 -3.02
C LEU A 112 10.60 -3.58 -4.33
N TYR A 113 9.89 -3.73 -5.46
CA TYR A 113 10.38 -3.23 -6.75
C TYR A 113 10.51 -1.71 -6.76
N MET A 114 9.55 -0.96 -6.18
CA MET A 114 9.64 0.50 -6.04
C MET A 114 10.85 0.91 -5.20
N HIS A 115 11.07 0.25 -4.07
CA HIS A 115 12.22 0.48 -3.19
C HIS A 115 13.54 0.27 -3.94
N ALA A 116 13.69 -0.87 -4.60
CA ALA A 116 14.88 -1.22 -5.36
C ALA A 116 15.13 -0.27 -6.55
N ALA A 117 14.08 0.07 -7.32
CA ALA A 117 14.18 0.98 -8.45
C ALA A 117 14.62 2.39 -8.03
N ARG A 118 14.06 2.90 -6.94
CA ARG A 118 14.40 4.23 -6.41
C ARG A 118 15.85 4.28 -5.90
N ALA A 119 16.35 3.20 -5.32
CA ALA A 119 17.74 3.07 -4.92
C ALA A 119 18.72 3.17 -6.10
N ALA A 120 18.30 2.70 -7.27
CA ALA A 120 19.05 2.81 -8.53
C ALA A 120 18.88 4.16 -9.24
N GLY A 121 18.18 5.13 -8.63
CA GLY A 121 17.96 6.45 -9.21
C GLY A 121 16.87 6.52 -10.30
N MET A 122 16.02 5.50 -10.38
CA MET A 122 14.83 5.51 -11.24
C MET A 122 13.61 6.07 -10.51
N LEU A 123 12.69 6.69 -11.23
CA LEU A 123 11.35 6.92 -10.72
C LEU A 123 10.55 5.63 -10.85
N ALA A 124 9.84 5.29 -9.78
CA ALA A 124 8.96 4.12 -9.75
C ALA A 124 7.65 4.50 -9.07
N SER A 125 6.53 4.23 -9.75
CA SER A 125 5.19 4.57 -9.28
C SER A 125 4.23 3.40 -9.49
N GLY A 126 3.33 3.19 -8.54
CA GLY A 126 2.22 2.26 -8.72
C GLY A 126 1.23 2.79 -9.76
N LEU A 127 0.73 1.90 -10.60
CA LEU A 127 -0.43 2.14 -11.45
C LEU A 127 -1.56 1.24 -10.93
N ASN A 128 -2.64 1.85 -10.51
CA ASN A 128 -3.73 1.14 -9.88
C ASN A 128 -4.93 1.00 -10.82
N THR A 129 -5.35 -0.23 -11.04
CA THR A 129 -6.62 -0.56 -11.67
C THR A 129 -7.51 -1.34 -10.70
N GLN A 130 -8.75 -1.59 -11.08
CA GLN A 130 -9.68 -2.38 -10.25
C GLN A 130 -9.18 -3.82 -10.01
N SER A 131 -8.49 -4.42 -10.98
CA SER A 131 -8.09 -5.83 -10.95
C SER A 131 -6.57 -6.06 -10.87
N HIS A 132 -5.75 -5.08 -11.27
CA HIS A 132 -4.30 -5.25 -11.38
C HIS A 132 -3.54 -4.15 -10.64
N PHE A 133 -2.34 -4.49 -10.19
CA PHE A 133 -1.36 -3.53 -9.69
C PHE A 133 -0.04 -3.78 -10.42
N VAL A 134 0.37 -2.81 -11.19
CA VAL A 134 1.63 -2.83 -11.96
C VAL A 134 2.44 -1.59 -11.65
N LEU A 135 3.69 -1.56 -12.07
CA LEU A 135 4.58 -0.42 -11.84
C LEU A 135 4.97 0.25 -13.15
N ARG A 136 4.97 1.57 -13.13
CA ARG A 136 5.69 2.38 -14.11
C ARG A 136 7.08 2.68 -13.56
N LEU A 137 8.08 2.33 -14.36
CA LEU A 137 9.46 2.75 -14.18
C LEU A 137 9.75 3.87 -15.17
N SER A 138 10.42 4.94 -14.71
CA SER A 138 10.84 6.03 -15.58
C SER A 138 12.32 6.34 -15.34
N HIS A 139 13.08 6.47 -16.42
CA HIS A 139 14.50 6.83 -16.38
C HIS A 139 14.90 7.62 -17.60
N ARG A 140 15.47 8.83 -17.43
CA ARG A 140 15.98 9.71 -18.49
C ARG A 140 14.97 10.00 -19.63
N GLY A 141 13.69 10.05 -19.30
CA GLY A 141 12.62 10.34 -20.25
C GLY A 141 11.98 9.13 -20.92
N ASP A 142 12.50 7.92 -20.66
CA ASP A 142 11.90 6.68 -21.12
C ASP A 142 11.04 6.06 -20.00
N ASP A 143 9.91 5.47 -20.37
CA ASP A 143 8.97 4.78 -19.47
C ASP A 143 8.82 3.31 -19.85
N LEU A 144 8.70 2.45 -18.83
CA LEU A 144 8.41 1.03 -18.97
C LEU A 144 7.41 0.60 -17.90
N THR A 145 6.43 -0.23 -18.27
CA THR A 145 5.52 -0.86 -17.29
C THR A 145 5.97 -2.29 -17.03
N ILE A 146 6.03 -2.67 -15.75
CA ILE A 146 6.40 -4.02 -15.32
C ILE A 146 5.34 -4.61 -14.39
N ASP A 147 5.27 -5.94 -14.36
CA ASP A 147 4.39 -6.70 -13.48
C ASP A 147 5.19 -7.41 -12.37
N PRO A 148 5.21 -6.88 -11.14
CA PRO A 148 5.91 -7.50 -10.01
C PRO A 148 5.40 -8.91 -9.65
N PHE A 149 4.12 -9.20 -9.91
CA PHE A 149 3.52 -10.50 -9.59
C PHE A 149 4.00 -11.61 -10.54
N HIS A 150 4.41 -11.23 -11.73
CA HIS A 150 5.00 -12.11 -12.74
C HIS A 150 6.52 -11.88 -12.85
N GLY A 151 7.20 -11.74 -11.70
CA GLY A 151 8.65 -11.64 -11.64
C GLY A 151 9.23 -10.37 -12.25
N GLY A 152 8.46 -9.29 -12.35
CA GLY A 152 8.90 -8.02 -12.94
C GLY A 152 8.93 -8.00 -14.46
N GLN A 153 8.20 -8.90 -15.11
CA GLN A 153 8.12 -8.92 -16.59
C GLN A 153 7.62 -7.59 -17.13
N ALA A 154 8.26 -7.12 -18.20
CA ALA A 154 7.78 -5.95 -18.93
C ALA A 154 6.43 -6.26 -19.60
N ILE A 155 5.52 -5.31 -19.51
CA ILE A 155 4.21 -5.40 -20.18
C ILE A 155 4.26 -4.50 -21.40
N ASP A 156 4.10 -5.08 -22.58
CA ASP A 156 3.97 -4.33 -23.81
C ASP A 156 2.70 -3.47 -23.79
N ARG A 157 2.79 -2.30 -24.43
CA ARG A 157 1.71 -1.32 -24.46
C ARG A 157 0.37 -1.90 -24.95
N GLU A 158 0.43 -2.85 -25.88
CA GLU A 158 -0.72 -3.52 -26.45
C GLU A 158 -1.39 -4.52 -25.49
N HIS A 159 -0.62 -5.03 -24.51
CA HIS A 159 -1.06 -5.98 -23.50
C HIS A 159 -1.44 -5.33 -22.16
N LEU A 160 -1.31 -4.00 -22.05
CA LEU A 160 -1.77 -3.28 -20.87
C LEU A 160 -3.29 -3.45 -20.70
N PRO A 161 -3.76 -3.64 -19.47
CA PRO A 161 -5.19 -3.53 -19.14
C PRO A 161 -5.78 -2.25 -19.74
N VAL A 162 -7.04 -2.31 -20.19
CA VAL A 162 -7.69 -1.19 -20.90
C VAL A 162 -7.61 0.10 -20.08
N GLU A 163 -7.75 -0.01 -18.75
CA GLU A 163 -7.69 1.10 -17.80
C GLU A 163 -6.31 1.75 -17.71
N LEU A 164 -5.26 1.02 -18.10
CA LEU A 164 -3.87 1.48 -18.12
C LEU A 164 -3.39 1.90 -19.50
N ARG A 165 -4.19 1.68 -20.54
CA ARG A 165 -3.85 2.13 -21.88
C ARG A 165 -3.94 3.65 -21.92
N PRO A 166 -3.01 4.31 -22.64
CA PRO A 166 -3.13 5.74 -22.91
C PRO A 166 -4.45 5.99 -23.62
N ASP A 167 -5.35 6.72 -22.99
CA ASP A 167 -6.49 7.33 -23.67
C ASP A 167 -6.05 8.67 -24.29
N ASP A 168 -6.98 9.37 -24.94
CA ASP A 168 -6.75 10.71 -25.50
C ASP A 168 -6.35 11.76 -24.42
N ARG A 169 -6.38 11.40 -23.13
CA ARG A 169 -6.00 12.22 -21.98
C ARG A 169 -4.62 11.89 -21.42
N GLY A 170 -3.92 10.90 -21.96
CA GLY A 170 -2.56 10.54 -21.59
C GLY A 170 -2.43 9.17 -20.90
N LEU A 171 -1.25 8.95 -20.29
CA LEU A 171 -0.94 7.73 -19.57
C LEU A 171 -1.76 7.65 -18.27
N ALA A 172 -2.10 6.43 -17.84
CA ALA A 172 -2.70 6.19 -16.54
C ALA A 172 -1.94 6.92 -15.43
N GLN A 173 -2.66 7.64 -14.58
CA GLN A 173 -2.02 8.42 -13.53
C GLN A 173 -1.39 7.51 -12.48
N PRO A 174 -0.14 7.80 -12.07
CA PRO A 174 0.47 7.10 -10.95
C PRO A 174 -0.32 7.40 -9.67
N VAL A 175 -0.39 6.41 -8.79
CA VAL A 175 -0.94 6.58 -7.45
C VAL A 175 0.17 6.98 -6.47
N SER A 176 -0.20 7.70 -5.41
CA SER A 176 0.73 8.11 -4.36
C SER A 176 1.28 6.91 -3.58
N ASP A 177 2.41 7.10 -2.90
CA ASP A 177 2.95 6.07 -2.00
C ASP A 177 1.97 5.73 -0.87
N THR A 178 1.24 6.73 -0.38
CA THR A 178 0.16 6.56 0.58
C THR A 178 -0.93 5.65 0.03
N ASP A 179 -1.39 5.85 -1.22
CA ASP A 179 -2.40 4.99 -1.83
C ASP A 179 -1.92 3.55 -2.01
N VAL A 180 -0.62 3.34 -2.31
CA VAL A 180 -0.03 2.00 -2.38
C VAL A 180 -0.06 1.32 -1.00
N LEU A 181 0.30 2.02 0.08
CA LEU A 181 0.23 1.50 1.45
C LEU A 181 -1.22 1.22 1.88
N LEU A 182 -2.15 2.11 1.54
CA LEU A 182 -3.58 1.91 1.79
C LEU A 182 -4.11 0.69 1.04
N ARG A 183 -3.70 0.47 -0.22
CA ARG A 183 -4.07 -0.72 -0.98
C ARG A 183 -3.54 -1.99 -0.32
N LEU A 184 -2.30 -1.98 0.17
CA LEU A 184 -1.74 -3.11 0.91
C LEU A 184 -2.60 -3.46 2.14
N GLN A 185 -2.93 -2.47 2.98
CA GLN A 185 -3.77 -2.66 4.17
C GLN A 185 -5.22 -3.03 3.82
N ASN A 186 -5.76 -2.47 2.75
CA ASN A 186 -7.12 -2.81 2.29
C ASN A 186 -7.24 -4.27 1.86
N ASN A 187 -6.18 -4.86 1.28
CA ASN A 187 -6.17 -6.29 0.97
C ASN A 187 -6.34 -7.15 2.23
N LEU A 188 -5.70 -6.78 3.35
CA LEU A 188 -5.88 -7.47 4.64
C LEU A 188 -7.27 -7.20 5.21
N LYS A 189 -7.76 -5.95 5.17
CA LYS A 189 -9.10 -5.57 5.64
C LYS A 189 -10.20 -6.36 4.92
N MET A 190 -10.13 -6.47 3.60
CA MET A 190 -11.14 -7.19 2.82
C MET A 190 -11.15 -8.69 3.14
N ARG A 191 -9.99 -9.31 3.39
CA ARG A 191 -9.91 -10.71 3.83
C ARG A 191 -10.50 -10.90 5.24
N ALA A 192 -10.22 -9.98 6.15
CA ALA A 192 -10.82 -10.00 7.50
C ALA A 192 -12.34 -9.89 7.44
N LEU A 193 -12.87 -8.98 6.60
CA LEU A 193 -14.32 -8.84 6.37
C LEU A 193 -14.91 -10.10 5.73
N GLY A 194 -14.25 -10.67 4.74
CA GLY A 194 -14.67 -11.93 4.11
C GLY A 194 -14.71 -13.12 5.07
N ALA A 195 -13.82 -13.12 6.09
CA ALA A 195 -13.80 -14.12 7.16
C ALA A 195 -14.78 -13.80 8.32
N GLY A 196 -15.50 -12.68 8.27
CA GLY A 196 -16.40 -12.24 9.35
C GLY A 196 -15.67 -11.66 10.57
N ASP A 197 -14.37 -11.39 10.47
CA ASP A 197 -13.55 -10.81 11.55
C ASP A 197 -13.63 -9.27 11.52
N GLY A 198 -14.72 -8.75 12.06
CA GLY A 198 -14.98 -7.31 12.14
C GLY A 198 -13.99 -6.57 13.02
N GLU A 199 -13.49 -7.19 14.09
CA GLU A 199 -12.50 -6.56 14.96
C GLU A 199 -11.15 -6.39 14.28
N ARG A 200 -10.73 -7.40 13.52
CA ARG A 200 -9.52 -7.31 12.71
C ARG A 200 -9.65 -6.25 11.61
N ALA A 201 -10.80 -6.20 10.93
CA ALA A 201 -11.08 -5.18 9.94
C ALA A 201 -11.04 -3.76 10.54
N LEU A 202 -11.58 -3.59 11.75
CA LEU A 202 -11.54 -2.34 12.50
C LEU A 202 -10.11 -1.92 12.85
N GLU A 203 -9.28 -2.86 13.32
CA GLU A 203 -7.87 -2.60 13.61
C GLU A 203 -7.10 -2.14 12.38
N LEU A 204 -7.26 -2.85 11.25
CA LEU A 204 -6.62 -2.51 9.98
C LEU A 204 -7.07 -1.13 9.47
N THR A 205 -8.36 -0.79 9.64
CA THR A 205 -8.87 0.53 9.28
C THR A 205 -8.27 1.64 10.15
N ARG A 206 -8.04 1.39 11.44
CA ARG A 206 -7.31 2.32 12.32
C ARG A 206 -5.89 2.58 11.82
N ARG A 207 -5.21 1.55 11.32
CA ARG A 207 -3.87 1.69 10.71
C ARG A 207 -3.92 2.51 9.41
N MET A 208 -4.95 2.30 8.59
CA MET A 208 -5.16 3.10 7.37
C MET A 208 -5.38 4.58 7.69
N VAL A 209 -6.20 4.88 8.70
CA VAL A 209 -6.41 6.26 9.20
C VAL A 209 -5.12 6.86 9.76
N LEU A 210 -4.27 6.06 10.39
CA LEU A 210 -2.98 6.51 10.90
C LEU A 210 -2.02 6.95 9.78
N VAL A 211 -2.02 6.19 8.67
CA VAL A 211 -1.19 6.46 7.48
C VAL A 211 -1.73 7.63 6.66
N ALA A 212 -3.05 7.82 6.62
CA ALA A 212 -3.70 8.86 5.81
C ALA A 212 -4.82 9.57 6.59
N PRO A 213 -4.47 10.35 7.64
CA PRO A 213 -5.45 10.96 8.55
C PRO A 213 -6.29 12.06 7.90
N SER A 214 -5.90 12.57 6.75
CA SER A 214 -6.63 13.58 5.97
C SER A 214 -7.78 13.00 5.14
N ARG A 215 -7.84 11.67 4.94
CA ARG A 215 -8.79 10.99 4.06
C ARG A 215 -10.15 10.79 4.76
N PRO A 216 -11.21 11.49 4.34
CA PRO A 216 -12.53 11.38 4.99
C PRO A 216 -13.18 10.00 4.80
N ASP A 217 -12.95 9.33 3.68
CA ASP A 217 -13.43 7.98 3.39
C ASP A 217 -12.95 6.94 4.42
N LEU A 218 -11.72 7.06 4.90
CA LEU A 218 -11.19 6.17 5.93
C LEU A 218 -11.83 6.40 7.30
N TRP A 219 -12.14 7.65 7.64
CA TRP A 219 -12.87 7.97 8.86
C TRP A 219 -14.31 7.48 8.80
N PHE A 220 -14.94 7.56 7.63
CA PHE A 220 -16.26 6.99 7.38
C PHE A 220 -16.26 5.46 7.57
N ASP A 221 -15.33 4.75 6.94
CA ASP A 221 -15.15 3.30 7.11
C ASP A 221 -14.91 2.94 8.57
N LEU A 222 -14.06 3.71 9.27
CA LEU A 222 -13.79 3.52 10.69
C LEU A 222 -15.05 3.68 11.55
N ALA A 223 -15.87 4.67 11.24
CA ALA A 223 -17.14 4.90 11.94
C ALA A 223 -18.10 3.72 11.73
N ARG A 224 -18.27 3.27 10.49
CA ARG A 224 -19.12 2.13 10.14
C ARG A 224 -18.70 0.84 10.85
N LEU A 225 -17.41 0.57 10.88
CA LEU A 225 -16.88 -0.63 11.56
C LEU A 225 -17.03 -0.55 13.09
N ASN A 226 -16.76 0.63 13.69
CA ASN A 226 -17.02 0.81 15.13
C ASN A 226 -18.50 0.62 15.47
N GLU A 227 -19.42 1.10 14.61
CA GLU A 227 -20.86 0.90 14.80
C GLU A 227 -21.23 -0.57 14.68
N ALA A 228 -20.67 -1.30 13.71
CA ALA A 228 -20.91 -2.73 13.51
C ALA A 228 -20.45 -3.60 14.69
N VAL A 229 -19.34 -3.24 15.34
CA VAL A 229 -18.83 -3.94 16.53
C VAL A 229 -19.41 -3.36 17.85
N GLY A 230 -20.35 -2.41 17.78
CA GLY A 230 -21.06 -1.87 18.94
C GLY A 230 -20.32 -0.80 19.76
N VAL A 231 -19.17 -0.28 19.27
CA VAL A 231 -18.40 0.77 19.97
C VAL A 231 -18.94 2.15 19.55
N LEU A 232 -20.17 2.46 19.95
CA LEU A 232 -20.94 3.61 19.44
C LEU A 232 -20.29 4.98 19.71
N GLY A 233 -19.58 5.13 20.84
CA GLY A 233 -18.84 6.37 21.12
C GLY A 233 -17.72 6.62 20.12
N ALA A 234 -16.92 5.60 19.81
CA ALA A 234 -15.86 5.71 18.81
C ALA A 234 -16.41 5.89 17.36
N ALA A 235 -17.59 5.30 17.08
CA ALA A 235 -18.27 5.51 15.81
C ALA A 235 -18.68 6.97 15.64
N ARG A 236 -19.26 7.60 16.70
CA ARG A 236 -19.61 9.03 16.69
C ARG A 236 -18.39 9.91 16.41
N ASP A 237 -17.30 9.69 17.15
CA ASP A 237 -16.07 10.49 17.03
C ASP A 237 -15.45 10.34 15.62
N ALA A 238 -15.53 9.15 15.02
CA ALA A 238 -15.05 8.91 13.66
C ALA A 238 -15.95 9.59 12.60
N TYR A 239 -17.28 9.56 12.75
CA TYR A 239 -18.17 10.33 11.85
C TYR A 239 -17.91 11.83 11.93
N GLU A 240 -17.72 12.38 13.13
CA GLU A 240 -17.39 13.81 13.30
C GLU A 240 -16.07 14.14 12.58
N LYS A 241 -15.04 13.30 12.71
CA LYS A 241 -13.78 13.48 11.97
C LYS A 241 -13.92 13.32 10.45
N CYS A 242 -14.83 12.49 9.98
CA CYS A 242 -15.16 12.40 8.56
C CYS A 242 -15.76 13.74 8.08
N LEU A 243 -16.72 14.29 8.80
CA LEU A 243 -17.38 15.56 8.45
C LEU A 243 -16.41 16.74 8.45
N ASP A 244 -15.48 16.79 9.39
CA ASP A 244 -14.45 17.83 9.45
C ASP A 244 -13.53 17.86 8.22
N ARG A 245 -13.42 16.73 7.49
CA ARG A 245 -12.51 16.55 6.35
C ARG A 245 -13.22 16.46 5.01
N ALA A 246 -14.45 15.99 4.99
CA ALA A 246 -15.24 15.87 3.77
C ALA A 246 -15.81 17.23 3.37
N PRO A 247 -15.62 17.68 2.12
CA PRO A 247 -16.22 18.91 1.64
C PRO A 247 -17.76 18.89 1.78
N SER A 248 -18.32 19.96 2.31
CA SER A 248 -19.77 20.11 2.46
C SER A 248 -20.48 19.96 1.10
N GLY A 249 -21.59 19.24 1.11
CA GLY A 249 -22.40 18.99 -0.10
C GLY A 249 -21.96 17.78 -0.94
N GLN A 250 -20.83 17.15 -0.64
CA GLN A 250 -20.47 15.88 -1.26
C GLN A 250 -21.30 14.73 -0.68
N ALA A 251 -21.48 13.66 -1.48
CA ALA A 251 -22.27 12.49 -1.09
C ALA A 251 -21.81 11.90 0.24
N LEU A 252 -20.49 11.71 0.42
CA LEU A 252 -19.89 11.16 1.63
C LEU A 252 -20.21 12.02 2.87
N HIS A 253 -20.09 13.36 2.76
CA HIS A 253 -20.41 14.28 3.86
C HIS A 253 -21.88 14.15 4.27
N ASN A 254 -22.79 14.15 3.29
CA ASN A 254 -24.23 14.05 3.56
C ASN A 254 -24.60 12.72 4.21
N GLU A 255 -24.02 11.61 3.73
CA GLU A 255 -24.23 10.28 4.31
C GLU A 255 -23.70 10.20 5.74
N ALA A 256 -22.49 10.69 5.99
CA ALA A 256 -21.91 10.74 7.34
C ALA A 256 -22.77 11.55 8.31
N ALA A 257 -23.31 12.71 7.88
CA ALA A 257 -24.17 13.56 8.69
C ALA A 257 -25.49 12.85 9.06
N ILE A 258 -26.10 12.15 8.12
CA ILE A 258 -27.33 11.37 8.36
C ILE A 258 -27.07 10.27 9.39
N LEU A 259 -26.01 9.47 9.18
CA LEU A 259 -25.67 8.34 10.06
C LEU A 259 -25.28 8.82 11.46
N LEU A 260 -24.52 9.92 11.56
CA LEU A 260 -24.18 10.53 12.85
C LEU A 260 -25.45 10.98 13.61
N SER A 261 -26.41 11.61 12.91
CA SER A 261 -27.68 12.02 13.52
C SER A 261 -28.48 10.82 14.06
N GLN A 262 -28.54 9.74 13.30
CA GLN A 262 -29.19 8.49 13.71
C GLN A 262 -28.50 7.87 14.93
N LEU A 263 -27.15 7.84 14.92
CA LEU A 263 -26.34 7.31 16.00
C LEU A 263 -26.55 8.12 17.31
N LYS A 264 -26.55 9.45 17.22
CA LYS A 264 -26.80 10.33 18.37
C LYS A 264 -28.17 10.08 19.03
N ARG A 265 -29.21 9.75 18.25
CA ARG A 265 -30.54 9.37 18.80
C ARG A 265 -30.51 8.03 19.52
N ARG A 266 -29.61 7.11 19.17
CA ARG A 266 -29.46 5.80 19.86
C ARG A 266 -28.63 5.90 21.14
N LEU A 267 -27.81 6.95 21.27
CA LEU A 267 -26.97 7.19 22.44
C LEU A 267 -27.68 7.97 23.55
N ASN A 268 -28.75 8.70 23.20
CA ASN A 268 -29.62 9.42 24.14
C ASN A 268 -30.84 8.57 24.54
#